data_8576febae6e1d0df0cdf30c2cdcb1110
#
_entry.id   8576febae6e1d0df0cdf30c2cdcb1110
#
_cell.length_a   1.000
_cell.length_b   1.000
_cell.length_c   1.000
_cell.angle_alpha   90.00
_cell.angle_beta   90.00
_cell.angle_gamma   90.00
#
_symmetry.space_group_name_H-M   'P 1'
#
loop_
_entity.id
_entity.type
_entity.pdbx_description
1 polymer ?
#
loop_
_entity_poly.entity_id
_entity_poly.type
_entity_poly.pdbx_seq_one_letter_code
_entity_poly.pdbx_strand_id
1 'polypeptide(L)'
;TASANPGCTAGDITAVESQVAAAMTAYFFTHSAVNDFFSSMQGLPRTEAASKTKAYLAANPQTHAEIKAIRGPVFDLRNRCNIPTDSLIRGVL
;
A
#
# COMPACT_ATOMS: atom_id res chain seq x y z
N THR A 1 -13.12 24.32 4.31
CA THR A 1 -13.80 24.32 5.58
C THR A 1 -12.82 24.18 6.73
N ALA A 2 -13.28 24.52 7.92
CA ALA A 2 -12.46 24.40 9.11
C ALA A 2 -12.07 22.95 9.43
N SER A 3 -12.75 21.99 8.85
CA SER A 3 -12.47 20.58 9.10
C SER A 3 -11.24 20.06 8.36
N ALA A 4 -10.76 20.78 7.35
CA ALA A 4 -9.62 20.35 6.56
C ALA A 4 -8.32 20.76 7.23
N ASN A 5 -7.57 19.81 7.75
CA ASN A 5 -6.25 20.06 8.30
C ASN A 5 -5.22 20.18 7.18
N PRO A 6 -4.26 21.11 7.28
CA PRO A 6 -3.17 21.17 6.32
C PRO A 6 -2.43 19.85 6.25
N GLY A 7 -2.19 19.36 5.06
CA GLY A 7 -1.54 18.07 4.85
C GLY A 7 -2.47 16.88 4.94
N CYS A 8 -3.75 17.08 5.24
CA CYS A 8 -4.74 16.00 5.36
C CYS A 8 -5.96 16.23 4.48
N THR A 9 -5.86 17.11 3.50
CA THR A 9 -6.96 17.33 2.56
C THR A 9 -7.08 16.17 1.58
N ALA A 10 -8.20 16.10 0.87
CA ALA A 10 -8.39 15.08 -0.16
C ALA A 10 -7.26 15.11 -1.21
N GLY A 11 -6.81 16.29 -1.58
CA GLY A 11 -5.69 16.46 -2.49
C GLY A 11 -4.39 15.90 -1.92
N ASP A 12 -4.12 16.15 -0.66
CA ASP A 12 -2.93 15.64 0.01
C ASP A 12 -2.93 14.11 0.09
N ILE A 13 -4.07 13.53 0.44
CA ILE A 13 -4.23 12.08 0.52
C ILE A 13 -4.01 11.45 -0.85
N THR A 14 -4.64 12.00 -1.87
CA THR A 14 -4.52 11.49 -3.24
C THR A 14 -3.08 11.60 -3.75
N ALA A 15 -2.40 12.68 -3.42
CA ALA A 15 -1.02 12.88 -3.83
C ALA A 15 -0.10 11.82 -3.21
N VAL A 16 -0.28 11.50 -1.93
CA VAL A 16 0.51 10.47 -1.26
C VAL A 16 0.20 9.09 -1.83
N GLU A 17 -1.07 8.78 -2.05
CA GLU A 17 -1.46 7.52 -2.67
C GLU A 17 -0.86 7.37 -4.06
N SER A 18 -0.84 8.43 -4.84
CA SER A 18 -0.27 8.44 -6.18
C SER A 18 1.23 8.17 -6.15
N GLN A 19 1.95 8.79 -5.22
CA GLN A 19 3.38 8.58 -5.06
C GLN A 19 3.69 7.13 -4.69
N VAL A 20 2.93 6.57 -3.75
CA VAL A 20 3.11 5.18 -3.33
C VAL A 20 2.77 4.22 -4.47
N ALA A 21 1.70 4.49 -5.20
CA ALA A 21 1.32 3.65 -6.35
C ALA A 21 2.41 3.67 -7.43
N ALA A 22 2.98 4.83 -7.72
CA ALA A 22 4.06 4.94 -8.69
C ALA A 22 5.31 4.17 -8.25
N ALA A 23 5.67 4.29 -6.97
CA ALA A 23 6.82 3.58 -6.42
C ALA A 23 6.60 2.07 -6.41
N MET A 24 5.39 1.62 -6.09
CA MET A 24 5.04 0.20 -6.15
C MET A 24 5.07 -0.32 -7.57
N THR A 25 4.64 0.48 -8.54
CA THR A 25 4.70 0.10 -9.95
C THR A 25 6.14 -0.19 -10.38
N ALA A 26 7.05 0.71 -10.06
CA ALA A 26 8.46 0.52 -10.37
C ALA A 26 9.04 -0.71 -9.65
N TYR A 27 8.65 -0.90 -8.41
CA TYR A 27 9.10 -2.05 -7.62
C TYR A 27 8.66 -3.36 -8.27
N PHE A 28 7.40 -3.49 -8.65
CA PHE A 28 6.89 -4.70 -9.28
C PHE A 28 7.59 -4.98 -10.61
N PHE A 29 7.84 -3.97 -11.43
CA PHE A 29 8.48 -4.19 -12.71
C PHE A 29 9.97 -4.53 -12.60
N THR A 30 10.60 -4.23 -11.47
CA THR A 30 11.99 -4.58 -11.23
C THR A 30 12.14 -5.83 -10.35
N HIS A 31 11.03 -6.38 -9.86
CA HIS A 31 11.03 -7.57 -9.00
C HIS A 31 9.98 -8.54 -9.53
N SER A 32 10.30 -9.25 -10.60
CA SER A 32 9.32 -10.06 -11.33
C SER A 32 8.65 -11.14 -10.48
N ALA A 33 9.38 -11.75 -9.56
CA ALA A 33 8.80 -12.78 -8.69
C ALA A 33 7.72 -12.19 -7.78
N VAL A 34 7.95 -10.99 -7.28
CA VAL A 34 6.97 -10.27 -6.44
C VAL A 34 5.76 -9.87 -7.27
N ASN A 35 6.00 -9.34 -8.46
CA ASN A 35 4.95 -8.99 -9.39
C ASN A 35 4.07 -10.21 -9.72
N ASP A 36 4.68 -11.33 -10.01
CA ASP A 36 3.96 -12.57 -10.32
C ASP A 36 3.11 -13.04 -9.13
N PHE A 37 3.65 -12.95 -7.93
CA PHE A 37 2.90 -13.35 -6.73
C PHE A 37 1.64 -12.50 -6.57
N PHE A 38 1.79 -11.17 -6.60
CA PHE A 38 0.63 -10.29 -6.41
C PHE A 38 -0.35 -10.38 -7.58
N SER A 39 0.14 -10.62 -8.79
CA SER A 39 -0.74 -10.83 -9.94
C SER A 39 -1.56 -12.10 -9.81
N SER A 40 -1.00 -13.13 -9.20
CA SER A 40 -1.71 -14.40 -9.00
C SER A 40 -2.87 -14.31 -8.03
N MET A 41 -2.92 -13.24 -7.23
CA MET A 41 -3.99 -13.03 -6.26
C MET A 41 -5.19 -12.27 -6.81
N GLN A 42 -5.11 -11.82 -8.05
CA GLN A 42 -6.24 -11.12 -8.67
C GLN A 42 -7.46 -12.03 -8.74
N GLY A 43 -8.60 -11.50 -8.34
CA GLY A 43 -9.83 -12.27 -8.32
C GLY A 43 -10.09 -13.02 -7.03
N LEU A 44 -9.14 -13.08 -6.10
CA LEU A 44 -9.36 -13.73 -4.81
C LEU A 44 -10.15 -12.83 -3.86
N PRO A 45 -10.93 -13.43 -2.95
CA PRO A 45 -11.54 -12.65 -1.87
C PRO A 45 -10.49 -11.89 -1.07
N ARG A 46 -10.86 -10.72 -0.58
CA ARG A 46 -9.94 -9.83 0.14
C ARG A 46 -9.27 -10.53 1.32
N THR A 47 -10.04 -11.29 2.10
CA THR A 47 -9.52 -12.00 3.26
C THR A 47 -8.49 -13.05 2.87
N GLU A 48 -8.74 -13.76 1.79
CA GLU A 48 -7.81 -14.76 1.29
C GLU A 48 -6.55 -14.12 0.74
N ALA A 49 -6.68 -13.05 -0.03
CA ALA A 49 -5.54 -12.32 -0.55
C ALA A 49 -4.68 -11.76 0.58
N ALA A 50 -5.30 -11.21 1.62
CA ALA A 50 -4.59 -10.69 2.78
C ALA A 50 -3.81 -11.78 3.52
N SER A 51 -4.43 -12.94 3.70
CA SER A 51 -3.80 -14.07 4.37
C SER A 51 -2.59 -14.58 3.59
N LYS A 52 -2.73 -14.72 2.27
CA LYS A 52 -1.63 -15.15 1.41
C LYS A 52 -0.50 -14.13 1.37
N THR A 53 -0.83 -12.86 1.32
CA THR A 53 0.16 -11.78 1.36
C THR A 53 0.97 -11.82 2.64
N LYS A 54 0.28 -11.97 3.77
CA LYS A 54 0.94 -12.06 5.06
C LYS A 54 1.93 -13.22 5.12
N ALA A 55 1.51 -14.39 4.64
CA ALA A 55 2.36 -15.56 4.62
C ALA A 55 3.57 -15.38 3.70
N TYR A 56 3.34 -14.79 2.52
CA TYR A 56 4.40 -14.53 1.56
C TYR A 56 5.45 -13.57 2.13
N LEU A 57 5.01 -12.49 2.75
CA LEU A 57 5.91 -11.50 3.32
C LEU A 57 6.67 -12.05 4.53
N ALA A 58 6.04 -12.93 5.30
CA ALA A 58 6.72 -13.60 6.40
C ALA A 58 7.84 -14.53 5.90
N ALA A 59 7.63 -15.17 4.76
CA ALA A 59 8.63 -16.03 4.13
C ALA A 59 9.69 -15.25 3.37
N ASN A 60 9.44 -13.97 3.08
CA ASN A 60 10.33 -13.11 2.30
C ASN A 60 10.57 -11.79 3.03
N PRO A 61 11.33 -11.79 4.14
CA PRO A 61 11.48 -10.61 4.98
C PRO A 61 12.14 -9.41 4.27
N GLN A 62 13.00 -9.66 3.30
CA GLN A 62 13.61 -8.58 2.51
C GLN A 62 12.53 -7.86 1.68
N THR A 63 11.69 -8.62 1.00
CA THR A 63 10.56 -8.08 0.24
C THR A 63 9.63 -7.29 1.15
N HIS A 64 9.35 -7.84 2.32
CA HIS A 64 8.48 -7.17 3.30
C HIS A 64 9.06 -5.81 3.69
N ALA A 65 10.35 -5.75 4.00
CA ALA A 65 11.02 -4.52 4.39
C ALA A 65 10.98 -3.48 3.26
N GLU A 66 11.20 -3.93 2.03
CA GLU A 66 11.19 -3.04 0.87
C GLU A 66 9.82 -2.45 0.60
N ILE A 67 8.78 -3.28 0.64
CA ILE A 67 7.40 -2.83 0.45
C ILE A 67 6.99 -1.89 1.59
N LYS A 68 7.35 -2.22 2.80
CA LYS A 68 7.04 -1.39 3.96
C LYS A 68 7.66 -0.01 3.84
N ALA A 69 8.89 0.07 3.35
CA ALA A 69 9.57 1.34 3.11
C ALA A 69 8.86 2.18 2.04
N ILE A 70 8.41 1.53 0.96
CA ILE A 70 7.68 2.22 -0.11
C ILE A 70 6.36 2.78 0.41
N ARG A 71 5.67 2.04 1.26
CA ARG A 71 4.37 2.41 1.79
C ARG A 71 4.44 3.29 3.03
N GLY A 72 5.64 3.60 3.52
CA GLY A 72 5.83 4.45 4.70
C GLY A 72 5.04 5.74 4.66
N PRO A 73 5.06 6.51 3.57
CA PRO A 73 4.30 7.76 3.49
C PRO A 73 2.80 7.61 3.73
N VAL A 74 2.21 6.48 3.30
CA VAL A 74 0.79 6.22 3.53
C VAL A 74 0.54 5.94 5.02
N PHE A 75 1.41 5.17 5.66
CA PHE A 75 1.27 4.90 7.09
C PHE A 75 1.42 6.17 7.91
N ASP A 76 2.37 7.02 7.55
CA ASP A 76 2.57 8.31 8.21
C ASP A 76 1.35 9.21 8.03
N LEU A 77 0.79 9.25 6.83
CA LEU A 77 -0.40 10.01 6.54
C LEU A 77 -1.58 9.53 7.39
N ARG A 78 -1.76 8.22 7.46
CA ARG A 78 -2.83 7.63 8.23
C ARG A 78 -2.74 7.99 9.71
N ASN A 79 -1.54 7.89 10.27
CA ASN A 79 -1.32 8.23 11.67
C ASN A 79 -1.51 9.71 11.94
N ARG A 80 -0.98 10.56 11.06
CA ARG A 80 -1.07 12.01 11.20
C ARG A 80 -2.49 12.53 11.02
N CYS A 81 -3.23 11.91 10.10
CA CYS A 81 -4.56 12.37 9.73
C CYS A 81 -5.68 11.53 10.35
N ASN A 82 -5.33 10.48 11.08
CA ASN A 82 -6.29 9.59 11.72
C ASN A 82 -7.30 9.00 10.72
N ILE A 83 -6.81 8.45 9.63
CA ILE A 83 -7.63 7.94 8.54
C ILE A 83 -7.51 6.42 8.46
N PRO A 84 -8.62 5.66 8.29
CA PRO A 84 -8.56 4.22 8.09
C PRO A 84 -7.86 3.87 6.78
N THR A 85 -6.96 2.89 6.81
CA THR A 85 -6.16 2.51 5.65
C THR A 85 -7.01 1.95 4.51
N ASP A 86 -7.95 1.10 4.84
CA ASP A 86 -8.74 0.40 3.84
C ASP A 86 -9.67 1.30 3.05
N SER A 87 -10.02 2.47 3.59
CA SER A 87 -10.83 3.43 2.87
C SER A 87 -10.01 4.25 1.88
N LEU A 88 -8.67 4.29 2.06
CA LEU A 88 -7.79 5.07 1.20
C LEU A 88 -7.14 4.24 0.11
N ILE A 89 -6.75 3.01 0.43
CA ILE A 89 -5.93 2.20 -0.45
C ILE A 89 -6.60 0.86 -0.68
N ARG A 90 -7.85 0.92 -1.08
CA ARG A 90 -8.60 -0.30 -1.34
C ARG A 90 -7.93 -1.11 -2.45
N GLY A 91 -7.63 -2.36 -2.17
CA GLY A 91 -7.05 -3.27 -3.14
C GLY A 91 -5.55 -3.13 -3.31
N VAL A 92 -4.92 -2.19 -2.63
CA VAL A 92 -3.47 -2.03 -2.64
C VAL A 92 -2.97 -2.37 -1.24
N LEU A 93 -2.72 -3.61 -1.00
CA LEU A 93 -2.10 -4.04 0.26
C LEU A 93 -2.75 -3.47 1.51
#